data_3887142be8349b2e2c0246c2b8837a45
#
_entry.id   3887142be8349b2e2c0246c2b8837a45
#
_cell.length_a   1.000
_cell.length_b   1.000
_cell.length_c   1.000
_cell.angle_alpha   90.00
_cell.angle_beta   90.00
_cell.angle_gamma   90.00
#
_symmetry.space_group_name_H-M   'P 1'
#
loop_
_entity.id
_entity.type
_entity.pdbx_description
1 polymer ?
#
loop_
_entity_poly.entity_id
_entity_poly.type
_entity_poly.pdbx_seq_one_letter_code
_entity_poly.pdbx_strand_id
1 'polypeptide(L)'
;MRVIVDLTRCQGYGQCAFLAPEVFAMRGEEALVYDPDADDAQREHVLRAAAACPVQAIHVEWMAIQRKGMRTAAARPPLGDDAFRKTGRIVIVGASLAGGRAAGVLRREGFTGTLTVIGGEPYEPYDRPPLSKQVLAGRVPADHTLLPHLSEIEAEWLSGAPATGLDVVAKRVTLADGREVPFDRLLIATGARARPWPNEAEATLDGVFALRTMDEAIRLRECLAARPRRVLVIGAGFTGSEVASVCRELDVPVTVVERGPAPLVGALGGVIGAVAADLQRAHGVDLRCEVTVEALEGDADGRFRSARLSDGTTVEADVAIVALGAIRNVEWLEDSGLAAGVWGVACDAGCRAFDINGLVTDDVFVAGDVARFPHPVYGYQFMALEHWGNAVAQAEIAAHNMLSDQMHRWPHLSLPIFWSNQFGTNIKSVGVPTFADEVAIVHGSVAERRFVAVYGNRGRVTAAVTFDQAMWLEHYQHLIEQAAPFPPASHAADRREPVIPVPAEMPDRIEATQVTVVVTGHDPAERRASLVRGDR
;
A
#
# COMPACT_ATOMS: atom_id res chain seq x y z
N MET A 1 28.76 17.06 -5.30
CA MET A 1 27.36 17.29 -4.82
C MET A 1 27.42 18.22 -3.62
N ARG A 2 26.61 19.26 -3.58
CA ARG A 2 26.58 20.15 -2.42
C ARG A 2 25.39 19.82 -1.53
N VAL A 3 25.66 19.59 -0.24
CA VAL A 3 24.66 19.30 0.78
C VAL A 3 24.50 20.53 1.66
N ILE A 4 23.28 20.97 1.86
CA ILE A 4 22.94 22.10 2.75
C ILE A 4 21.96 21.55 3.80
N VAL A 5 22.29 21.74 5.08
CA VAL A 5 21.37 21.46 6.17
C VAL A 5 20.88 22.74 6.78
N ASP A 6 19.56 22.95 6.74
CA ASP A 6 18.92 24.03 7.48
C ASP A 6 18.94 23.69 8.99
N LEU A 7 19.96 24.19 9.68
CA LEU A 7 20.13 23.93 11.12
C LEU A 7 19.05 24.59 11.97
N THR A 8 18.28 25.54 11.43
CA THR A 8 17.15 26.15 12.15
C THR A 8 15.94 25.20 12.19
N ARG A 9 15.85 24.26 11.22
CA ARG A 9 14.83 23.22 11.16
C ARG A 9 15.29 21.89 11.77
N CYS A 10 16.60 21.66 11.79
CA CYS A 10 17.15 20.39 12.28
C CYS A 10 16.86 20.21 13.76
N GLN A 11 16.16 19.15 14.11
CA GLN A 11 15.80 18.79 15.48
C GLN A 11 16.62 17.62 16.04
N GLY A 12 17.75 17.29 15.39
CA GLY A 12 18.69 16.29 15.90
C GLY A 12 18.20 14.84 15.88
N TYR A 13 17.20 14.50 15.05
CA TYR A 13 16.67 13.12 14.97
C TYR A 13 17.70 12.04 14.57
N GLY A 14 18.87 12.43 14.09
CA GLY A 14 19.99 11.53 13.77
C GLY A 14 19.78 10.56 12.60
N GLN A 15 18.62 10.56 11.96
CA GLN A 15 18.30 9.65 10.85
C GLN A 15 19.26 9.82 9.66
N CYS A 16 19.67 11.04 9.37
CA CYS A 16 20.64 11.33 8.32
C CYS A 16 22.01 10.72 8.60
N ALA A 17 22.48 10.76 9.83
CA ALA A 17 23.75 10.14 10.23
C ALA A 17 23.71 8.61 10.14
N PHE A 18 22.54 8.00 10.32
CA PHE A 18 22.36 6.57 10.13
C PHE A 18 22.32 6.17 8.65
N LEU A 19 21.66 6.98 7.80
CA LEU A 19 21.45 6.65 6.38
C LEU A 19 22.61 7.03 5.47
N ALA A 20 23.38 8.04 5.85
CA ALA A 20 24.57 8.50 5.13
C ALA A 20 25.71 8.82 6.12
N PRO A 21 26.26 7.83 6.83
CA PRO A 21 27.25 8.03 7.90
C PRO A 21 28.56 8.64 7.43
N GLU A 22 28.88 8.50 6.14
CA GLU A 22 30.07 9.15 5.53
C GLU A 22 29.88 10.66 5.33
N VAL A 23 28.64 11.15 5.37
CA VAL A 23 28.30 12.56 5.11
C VAL A 23 27.76 13.25 6.35
N PHE A 24 27.04 12.54 7.20
CA PHE A 24 26.42 13.08 8.41
C PHE A 24 26.90 12.33 9.65
N ALA A 25 27.17 13.05 10.72
CA ALA A 25 27.51 12.47 12.01
C ALA A 25 26.87 13.26 13.15
N MET A 26 26.43 12.56 14.21
CA MET A 26 25.98 13.19 15.44
C MET A 26 27.16 13.36 16.40
N ARG A 27 27.30 14.56 16.99
CA ARG A 27 28.20 14.81 18.12
C ARG A 27 27.37 15.05 19.38
N GLY A 28 27.43 14.09 20.31
CA GLY A 28 26.51 14.08 21.45
C GLY A 28 25.07 13.77 21.02
N GLU A 29 24.11 14.20 21.80
CA GLU A 29 22.68 13.91 21.55
C GLU A 29 22.00 14.93 20.64
N GLU A 30 22.60 16.10 20.37
CA GLU A 30 21.89 17.20 19.72
C GLU A 30 22.63 17.86 18.53
N ALA A 31 23.93 17.65 18.36
CA ALA A 31 24.69 18.37 17.33
C ALA A 31 24.93 17.53 16.07
N LEU A 32 24.35 17.96 14.94
CA LEU A 32 24.61 17.38 13.63
C LEU A 32 25.84 18.05 12.99
N VAL A 33 26.80 17.24 12.58
CA VAL A 33 27.95 17.62 11.75
C VAL A 33 27.79 16.94 10.40
N TYR A 34 28.06 17.66 9.30
CA TYR A 34 27.91 17.11 7.95
C TYR A 34 28.99 17.65 7.01
N ASP A 35 29.27 16.89 5.95
CA ASP A 35 30.13 17.32 4.85
C ASP A 35 29.27 18.07 3.80
N PRO A 36 29.49 19.39 3.63
CA PRO A 36 28.74 20.18 2.66
C PRO A 36 29.11 19.86 1.20
N ASP A 37 30.28 19.28 0.95
CA ASP A 37 30.80 18.98 -0.40
C ASP A 37 30.94 17.47 -0.65
N ALA A 38 29.97 16.71 -0.18
CA ALA A 38 29.97 15.25 -0.24
C ALA A 38 30.28 14.69 -1.63
N ASP A 39 31.01 13.57 -1.68
CA ASP A 39 31.34 12.86 -2.91
C ASP A 39 30.04 12.39 -3.62
N ASP A 40 30.03 12.46 -4.95
CA ASP A 40 28.91 11.97 -5.77
C ASP A 40 28.68 10.46 -5.62
N ALA A 41 29.67 9.69 -5.16
CA ALA A 41 29.51 8.28 -4.79
C ALA A 41 28.53 8.08 -3.61
N GLN A 42 28.35 9.08 -2.74
CA GLN A 42 27.43 9.06 -1.59
C GLN A 42 26.01 9.55 -1.95
N ARG A 43 25.78 9.85 -3.22
CA ARG A 43 24.55 10.47 -3.71
C ARG A 43 23.27 9.75 -3.25
N GLU A 44 23.24 8.46 -3.41
CA GLU A 44 22.04 7.67 -3.05
C GLU A 44 21.77 7.71 -1.55
N HIS A 45 22.81 7.61 -0.73
CA HIS A 45 22.69 7.70 0.72
C HIS A 45 22.23 9.09 1.18
N VAL A 46 22.76 10.14 0.58
CA VAL A 46 22.34 11.52 0.90
C VAL A 46 20.90 11.79 0.48
N LEU A 47 20.46 11.30 -0.68
CA LEU A 47 19.05 11.43 -1.11
C LEU A 47 18.10 10.65 -0.18
N ARG A 48 18.49 9.46 0.27
CA ARG A 48 17.73 8.71 1.28
C ARG A 48 17.66 9.46 2.61
N ALA A 49 18.78 10.05 3.05
CA ALA A 49 18.84 10.86 4.27
C ALA A 49 17.95 12.10 4.17
N ALA A 50 17.95 12.80 3.03
CA ALA A 50 17.10 13.94 2.78
C ALA A 50 15.61 13.54 2.77
N ALA A 51 15.25 12.44 2.11
CA ALA A 51 13.88 11.92 2.08
C ALA A 51 13.37 11.47 3.46
N ALA A 52 14.27 10.91 4.29
CA ALA A 52 13.94 10.43 5.63
C ALA A 52 13.93 11.53 6.70
N CYS A 53 14.40 12.74 6.40
CA CYS A 53 14.43 13.83 7.36
C CYS A 53 12.99 14.33 7.64
N PRO A 54 12.44 14.13 8.85
CA PRO A 54 11.04 14.45 9.14
C PRO A 54 10.72 15.94 8.98
N VAL A 55 11.71 16.78 9.24
CA VAL A 55 11.60 18.24 9.15
C VAL A 55 12.14 18.80 7.83
N GLN A 56 12.53 17.94 6.90
CA GLN A 56 13.05 18.33 5.58
C GLN A 56 14.13 19.41 5.65
N ALA A 57 15.06 19.24 6.58
CA ALA A 57 16.16 20.16 6.80
C ALA A 57 17.33 19.99 5.82
N ILE A 58 17.35 18.89 5.04
CA ILE A 58 18.47 18.55 4.16
C ILE A 58 18.12 18.91 2.72
N HIS A 59 18.90 19.78 2.12
CA HIS A 59 18.81 20.22 0.73
C HIS A 59 20.06 19.78 -0.03
N VAL A 60 19.88 19.31 -1.27
CA VAL A 60 20.98 18.87 -2.14
C VAL A 60 21.02 19.76 -3.37
N GLU A 61 22.10 20.51 -3.56
CA GLU A 61 22.31 21.34 -4.74
C GLU A 61 23.20 20.66 -5.76
N TRP A 62 22.79 20.74 -7.04
CA TRP A 62 23.54 20.24 -8.18
C TRP A 62 24.14 21.39 -8.99
N MET A 63 25.34 21.24 -9.51
CA MET A 63 25.90 22.23 -10.43
C MET A 63 25.10 22.25 -11.75
N ALA A 64 24.72 23.44 -12.17
CA ALA A 64 23.75 23.72 -13.21
C ALA A 64 24.20 23.48 -14.64
N ILE A 65 23.24 23.03 -15.47
CA ILE A 65 23.26 23.26 -16.93
C ILE A 65 22.10 24.20 -17.26
N GLN A 66 22.43 25.34 -17.85
CA GLN A 66 21.46 26.41 -18.16
C GLN A 66 20.43 25.97 -19.22
N ARG A 67 19.14 26.25 -18.97
CA ARG A 67 18.08 26.26 -19.98
C ARG A 67 17.26 27.55 -19.94
N LYS A 68 16.91 28.02 -21.12
CA LYS A 68 16.18 29.27 -21.42
C LYS A 68 14.67 29.09 -21.26
N GLY A 69 14.08 29.99 -20.53
CA GLY A 69 12.75 30.42 -20.24
C GLY A 69 11.50 29.78 -20.88
N MET A 70 10.57 29.41 -19.99
CA MET A 70 9.14 29.33 -20.27
C MET A 70 8.38 30.17 -19.22
N ARG A 71 7.45 31.00 -19.70
CA ARG A 71 6.69 31.95 -18.86
C ARG A 71 5.69 31.18 -18.01
N THR A 72 5.80 31.31 -16.68
CA THR A 72 4.84 30.78 -15.71
C THR A 72 3.61 31.68 -15.64
N ALA A 73 2.41 31.05 -15.66
CA ALA A 73 1.20 31.71 -15.20
C ALA A 73 1.37 32.05 -13.71
N ALA A 74 1.00 33.26 -13.30
CA ALA A 74 1.17 33.74 -11.94
C ALA A 74 0.44 32.84 -10.94
N ALA A 75 1.20 32.07 -10.16
CA ALA A 75 0.66 31.30 -9.04
C ALA A 75 0.07 32.26 -8.01
N ARG A 76 -1.11 31.91 -7.47
CA ARG A 76 -1.72 32.62 -6.35
C ARG A 76 -0.76 32.53 -5.16
N PRO A 77 -0.47 33.63 -4.43
CA PRO A 77 0.39 33.55 -3.25
C PRO A 77 -0.18 32.56 -2.23
N PRO A 78 0.67 31.78 -1.51
CA PRO A 78 0.20 30.86 -0.50
C PRO A 78 -0.60 31.62 0.58
N LEU A 79 -1.77 31.10 0.89
CA LEU A 79 -2.61 31.60 1.97
C LEU A 79 -1.92 31.29 3.31
N GLY A 80 -1.86 32.23 4.25
CA GLY A 80 -1.47 31.93 5.64
C GLY A 80 -2.38 30.86 6.25
N ASP A 81 -1.89 30.07 7.20
CA ASP A 81 -2.56 28.86 7.69
C ASP A 81 -4.00 29.09 8.16
N ASP A 82 -4.29 30.18 8.88
CA ASP A 82 -5.65 30.52 9.32
C ASP A 82 -6.56 30.91 8.14
N ALA A 83 -6.04 31.62 7.14
CA ALA A 83 -6.79 31.99 5.96
C ALA A 83 -7.06 30.76 5.09
N PHE A 84 -6.06 29.87 4.96
CA PHE A 84 -6.23 28.60 4.23
C PHE A 84 -7.30 27.72 4.87
N ARG A 85 -7.31 27.58 6.20
CA ARG A 85 -8.34 26.78 6.90
C ARG A 85 -9.76 27.26 6.61
N LYS A 86 -9.96 28.56 6.39
CA LYS A 86 -11.28 29.17 6.16
C LYS A 86 -11.69 29.23 4.69
N THR A 87 -10.75 29.46 3.78
CA THR A 87 -11.06 29.80 2.37
C THR A 87 -10.28 28.97 1.37
N GLY A 88 -9.42 28.06 1.82
CA GLY A 88 -8.68 27.14 0.96
C GLY A 88 -9.60 26.12 0.27
N ARG A 89 -9.08 25.51 -0.78
CA ARG A 89 -9.73 24.43 -1.53
C ARG A 89 -8.91 23.17 -1.37
N ILE A 90 -9.48 22.17 -0.75
CA ILE A 90 -8.90 20.83 -0.68
C ILE A 90 -9.69 19.90 -1.60
N VAL A 91 -8.97 19.20 -2.47
CA VAL A 91 -9.52 18.15 -3.31
C VAL A 91 -8.95 16.81 -2.87
N ILE A 92 -9.80 15.82 -2.71
CA ILE A 92 -9.45 14.42 -2.44
C ILE A 92 -9.86 13.60 -3.65
N VAL A 93 -8.91 12.93 -4.30
CA VAL A 93 -9.20 11.99 -5.39
C VAL A 93 -9.12 10.57 -4.86
N GLY A 94 -10.28 9.93 -4.76
CA GLY A 94 -10.49 8.61 -4.18
C GLY A 94 -11.50 8.65 -3.03
N ALA A 95 -12.78 8.39 -3.33
CA ALA A 95 -13.90 8.40 -2.38
C ALA A 95 -14.09 7.02 -1.71
N SER A 96 -13.03 6.41 -1.18
CA SER A 96 -13.10 5.17 -0.43
C SER A 96 -12.58 5.40 1.00
N LEU A 97 -12.10 4.35 1.69
CA LEU A 97 -11.69 4.40 3.10
C LEU A 97 -10.73 5.55 3.43
N ALA A 98 -9.61 5.66 2.69
CA ALA A 98 -8.60 6.69 2.97
C ALA A 98 -9.14 8.10 2.70
N GLY A 99 -9.82 8.32 1.57
CA GLY A 99 -10.39 9.64 1.23
C GLY A 99 -11.49 10.06 2.19
N GLY A 100 -12.43 9.16 2.52
CA GLY A 100 -13.49 9.43 3.50
C GLY A 100 -12.93 9.72 4.90
N ARG A 101 -11.93 8.93 5.34
CA ARG A 101 -11.26 9.19 6.63
C ARG A 101 -10.58 10.54 6.67
N ALA A 102 -9.83 10.89 5.61
CA ALA A 102 -9.17 12.18 5.50
C ALA A 102 -10.16 13.34 5.51
N ALA A 103 -11.26 13.25 4.77
CA ALA A 103 -12.31 14.27 4.77
C ALA A 103 -12.87 14.51 6.18
N GLY A 104 -13.16 13.45 6.93
CA GLY A 104 -13.61 13.55 8.32
C GLY A 104 -12.56 14.18 9.25
N VAL A 105 -11.27 13.84 9.09
CA VAL A 105 -10.18 14.45 9.87
C VAL A 105 -10.07 15.93 9.58
N LEU A 106 -10.05 16.34 8.31
CA LEU A 106 -9.97 17.75 7.91
C LEU A 106 -11.07 18.58 8.59
N ARG A 107 -12.31 18.10 8.62
CA ARG A 107 -13.42 18.82 9.29
C ARG A 107 -13.24 18.86 10.82
N ARG A 108 -12.84 17.75 11.43
CA ARG A 108 -12.58 17.71 12.89
C ARG A 108 -11.45 18.63 13.31
N GLU A 109 -10.44 18.81 12.46
CA GLU A 109 -9.32 19.73 12.73
C GLU A 109 -9.60 21.19 12.33
N GLY A 110 -10.86 21.52 12.02
CA GLY A 110 -11.33 22.88 11.84
C GLY A 110 -11.12 23.46 10.44
N PHE A 111 -10.96 22.63 9.41
CA PHE A 111 -11.00 23.10 8.03
C PHE A 111 -12.45 23.40 7.62
N THR A 112 -12.74 24.67 7.34
CA THR A 112 -14.08 25.17 6.92
C THR A 112 -14.11 25.64 5.46
N GLY A 113 -12.97 25.57 4.77
CA GLY A 113 -12.86 25.87 3.34
C GLY A 113 -13.59 24.84 2.45
N THR A 114 -13.46 25.01 1.15
CA THR A 114 -14.09 24.11 0.17
C THR A 114 -13.40 22.72 0.20
N LEU A 115 -14.19 21.68 0.41
CA LEU A 115 -13.74 20.29 0.39
C LEU A 115 -14.52 19.53 -0.69
N THR A 116 -13.82 19.04 -1.71
CA THR A 116 -14.39 18.24 -2.79
C THR A 116 -13.77 16.83 -2.76
N VAL A 117 -14.61 15.80 -2.76
CA VAL A 117 -14.18 14.39 -2.79
C VAL A 117 -14.65 13.75 -4.09
N ILE A 118 -13.69 13.25 -4.87
CA ILE A 118 -13.92 12.70 -6.21
C ILE A 118 -13.83 11.18 -6.15
N GLY A 119 -14.87 10.46 -6.60
CA GLY A 119 -14.94 9.01 -6.64
C GLY A 119 -15.26 8.46 -8.02
N GLY A 120 -14.53 7.42 -8.47
CA GLY A 120 -14.82 6.75 -9.73
C GLY A 120 -16.02 5.80 -9.67
N GLU A 121 -16.36 5.29 -8.49
CA GLU A 121 -17.52 4.44 -8.28
C GLU A 121 -18.78 5.30 -7.96
N PRO A 122 -19.99 4.85 -8.35
CA PRO A 122 -21.22 5.61 -8.12
C PRO A 122 -21.76 5.50 -6.69
N TYR A 123 -21.09 4.74 -5.84
CA TYR A 123 -21.51 4.44 -4.47
C TYR A 123 -20.94 5.42 -3.46
N GLU A 124 -21.65 5.57 -2.34
CA GLU A 124 -21.04 6.13 -1.13
C GLU A 124 -19.86 5.25 -0.67
N PRO A 125 -18.88 5.81 0.06
CA PRO A 125 -17.76 5.05 0.56
C PRO A 125 -18.19 3.83 1.38
N TYR A 126 -17.60 2.68 1.09
CA TYR A 126 -17.94 1.41 1.73
C TYR A 126 -16.68 0.62 2.12
N ASP A 127 -16.85 -0.31 3.05
CA ASP A 127 -15.79 -1.18 3.54
C ASP A 127 -15.60 -2.39 2.63
N ARG A 128 -14.38 -2.60 2.12
CA ARG A 128 -14.07 -3.66 1.14
C ARG A 128 -13.80 -5.03 1.77
N PRO A 129 -13.20 -5.16 2.97
CA PRO A 129 -12.91 -6.48 3.57
C PRO A 129 -14.11 -7.41 3.71
N PRO A 130 -15.35 -6.97 3.95
CA PRO A 130 -16.52 -7.85 3.97
C PRO A 130 -16.85 -8.50 2.62
N LEU A 131 -16.43 -7.91 1.50
CA LEU A 131 -16.80 -8.34 0.15
C LEU A 131 -16.35 -9.77 -0.16
N SER A 132 -15.14 -10.17 0.28
CA SER A 132 -14.58 -11.52 0.10
C SER A 132 -15.03 -12.52 1.17
N LYS A 133 -15.84 -12.08 2.15
CA LYS A 133 -16.24 -12.86 3.34
C LYS A 133 -17.75 -12.87 3.51
N GLN A 134 -18.27 -11.99 4.39
CA GLN A 134 -19.67 -11.99 4.80
C GLN A 134 -20.63 -11.68 3.65
N VAL A 135 -20.26 -10.75 2.76
CA VAL A 135 -21.07 -10.42 1.58
C VAL A 135 -21.10 -11.60 0.61
N LEU A 136 -19.93 -12.17 0.32
CA LEU A 136 -19.83 -13.30 -0.60
C LEU A 136 -20.54 -14.54 -0.05
N ALA A 137 -20.46 -14.79 1.28
CA ALA A 137 -21.18 -15.85 1.96
C ALA A 137 -22.71 -15.62 2.05
N GLY A 138 -23.19 -14.44 1.64
CA GLY A 138 -24.61 -14.08 1.72
C GLY A 138 -25.13 -13.78 3.12
N ARG A 139 -24.25 -13.57 4.11
CA ARG A 139 -24.61 -13.26 5.49
C ARG A 139 -24.95 -11.79 5.69
N VAL A 140 -24.35 -10.90 4.89
CA VAL A 140 -24.54 -9.44 4.94
C VAL A 140 -24.82 -8.95 3.52
N PRO A 141 -25.87 -8.15 3.30
CA PRO A 141 -26.10 -7.46 2.03
C PRO A 141 -24.93 -6.50 1.72
N ALA A 142 -24.63 -6.31 0.45
CA ALA A 142 -23.49 -5.49 0.03
C ALA A 142 -23.65 -4.01 0.41
N ASP A 143 -24.86 -3.48 0.38
CA ASP A 143 -25.21 -2.11 0.79
C ASP A 143 -25.07 -1.86 2.31
N HIS A 144 -25.01 -2.90 3.12
CA HIS A 144 -24.72 -2.79 4.55
C HIS A 144 -23.21 -2.65 4.87
N THR A 145 -22.37 -2.58 3.85
CA THR A 145 -20.93 -2.32 4.02
C THR A 145 -20.58 -0.83 3.98
N LEU A 146 -21.53 0.07 3.81
CA LEU A 146 -21.30 1.51 3.78
C LEU A 146 -20.56 1.97 5.06
N LEU A 147 -19.59 2.85 4.90
CA LEU A 147 -18.86 3.40 6.02
C LEU A 147 -19.75 4.40 6.79
N PRO A 148 -19.85 4.29 8.12
CA PRO A 148 -20.74 5.13 8.90
C PRO A 148 -20.27 6.59 8.93
N HIS A 149 -21.23 7.52 9.08
CA HIS A 149 -21.03 8.96 9.30
C HIS A 149 -20.30 9.73 8.18
N LEU A 150 -20.09 9.16 7.00
CA LEU A 150 -19.46 9.90 5.90
C LEU A 150 -20.43 10.88 5.23
N SER A 151 -21.73 10.56 5.20
CA SER A 151 -22.78 11.47 4.72
C SER A 151 -22.94 12.73 5.59
N GLU A 152 -22.47 12.70 6.85
CA GLU A 152 -22.48 13.84 7.76
C GLU A 152 -21.30 14.81 7.52
N ILE A 153 -20.32 14.41 6.71
CA ILE A 153 -19.16 15.24 6.39
C ILE A 153 -19.59 16.30 5.36
N GLU A 154 -19.50 17.56 5.74
CA GLU A 154 -19.77 18.69 4.87
C GLU A 154 -18.70 18.79 3.76
N ALA A 155 -18.97 18.12 2.63
CA ALA A 155 -18.10 18.07 1.45
C ALA A 155 -18.95 17.95 0.19
N GLU A 156 -18.40 18.40 -0.94
CA GLU A 156 -18.96 18.12 -2.25
C GLU A 156 -18.47 16.73 -2.69
N TRP A 157 -19.40 15.77 -2.79
CA TRP A 157 -19.11 14.40 -3.22
C TRP A 157 -19.43 14.25 -4.70
N LEU A 158 -18.39 14.01 -5.52
CA LEU A 158 -18.51 13.75 -6.97
C LEU A 158 -18.34 12.24 -7.22
N SER A 159 -19.40 11.47 -6.93
CA SER A 159 -19.43 10.02 -7.15
C SER A 159 -19.66 9.70 -8.62
N GLY A 160 -19.07 8.60 -9.12
CA GLY A 160 -19.16 8.19 -10.53
C GLY A 160 -18.43 9.14 -11.49
N ALA A 161 -17.52 9.96 -10.99
CA ALA A 161 -16.77 10.97 -11.74
C ALA A 161 -15.26 10.71 -11.65
N PRO A 162 -14.71 9.70 -12.36
CA PRO A 162 -13.31 9.36 -12.27
C PRO A 162 -12.41 10.50 -12.76
N ALA A 163 -11.30 10.73 -12.04
CA ALA A 163 -10.24 11.63 -12.48
C ALA A 163 -9.46 10.99 -13.65
N THR A 164 -9.13 11.80 -14.64
CA THR A 164 -8.42 11.39 -15.86
C THR A 164 -7.13 12.17 -16.11
N GLY A 165 -6.87 13.23 -15.35
CA GLY A 165 -5.66 14.02 -15.48
C GLY A 165 -5.39 14.91 -14.27
N LEU A 166 -4.13 15.28 -14.09
CA LEU A 166 -3.65 16.19 -13.06
C LEU A 166 -2.64 17.19 -13.62
N ASP A 167 -2.96 18.47 -13.52
CA ASP A 167 -2.01 19.56 -13.71
C ASP A 167 -1.59 20.10 -12.32
N VAL A 168 -0.40 19.74 -11.88
CA VAL A 168 0.16 20.17 -10.57
C VAL A 168 0.50 21.67 -10.60
N VAL A 169 0.90 22.21 -11.76
CA VAL A 169 1.31 23.62 -11.89
C VAL A 169 0.08 24.53 -11.89
N ALA A 170 -0.94 24.19 -12.70
CA ALA A 170 -2.21 24.92 -12.73
C ALA A 170 -3.11 24.58 -11.53
N LYS A 171 -2.75 23.58 -10.72
CA LYS A 171 -3.51 23.05 -9.58
C LYS A 171 -4.94 22.67 -9.95
N ARG A 172 -5.09 21.75 -10.92
CA ARG A 172 -6.38 21.27 -11.40
C ARG A 172 -6.39 19.77 -11.59
N VAL A 173 -7.51 19.16 -11.19
CA VAL A 173 -7.85 17.77 -11.50
C VAL A 173 -8.85 17.76 -12.63
N THR A 174 -8.58 17.01 -13.72
CA THR A 174 -9.51 16.82 -14.84
C THR A 174 -10.33 15.56 -14.60
N LEU A 175 -11.64 15.62 -14.80
CA LEU A 175 -12.58 14.51 -14.71
C LEU A 175 -12.91 13.93 -16.09
N ALA A 176 -13.45 12.70 -16.12
CA ALA A 176 -13.82 12.02 -17.36
C ALA A 176 -14.91 12.74 -18.18
N ASP A 177 -15.72 13.57 -17.55
CA ASP A 177 -16.74 14.40 -18.19
C ASP A 177 -16.20 15.75 -18.70
N GLY A 178 -14.89 15.98 -18.57
CA GLY A 178 -14.19 17.19 -19.00
C GLY A 178 -14.24 18.35 -18.00
N ARG A 179 -14.88 18.19 -16.84
CA ARG A 179 -14.81 19.20 -15.77
C ARG A 179 -13.40 19.28 -15.20
N GLU A 180 -12.99 20.49 -14.84
CA GLU A 180 -11.75 20.76 -14.11
C GLU A 180 -12.07 21.21 -12.68
N VAL A 181 -11.48 20.54 -11.69
CA VAL A 181 -11.65 20.84 -10.27
C VAL A 181 -10.38 21.51 -9.75
N PRO A 182 -10.43 22.82 -9.44
CA PRO A 182 -9.25 23.54 -8.94
C PRO A 182 -9.01 23.24 -7.46
N PHE A 183 -7.75 23.15 -7.05
CA PHE A 183 -7.34 22.92 -5.67
C PHE A 183 -6.24 23.89 -5.22
N ASP A 184 -6.11 24.06 -3.92
CA ASP A 184 -4.93 24.66 -3.30
C ASP A 184 -4.05 23.56 -2.68
N ARG A 185 -4.68 22.48 -2.14
CA ARG A 185 -4.01 21.23 -1.71
C ARG A 185 -4.79 20.01 -2.20
N LEU A 186 -4.07 18.96 -2.57
CA LEU A 186 -4.60 17.73 -3.14
C LEU A 186 -4.22 16.52 -2.28
N LEU A 187 -5.16 15.62 -2.03
CA LEU A 187 -4.90 14.27 -1.52
C LEU A 187 -5.18 13.23 -2.61
N ILE A 188 -4.18 12.45 -2.96
CA ILE A 188 -4.28 11.29 -3.84
C ILE A 188 -4.57 10.06 -2.98
N ALA A 189 -5.79 9.52 -3.07
CA ALA A 189 -6.28 8.37 -2.32
C ALA A 189 -6.99 7.35 -3.23
N THR A 190 -6.54 7.24 -4.49
CA THR A 190 -7.16 6.43 -5.54
C THR A 190 -7.05 4.93 -5.34
N GLY A 191 -6.19 4.50 -4.41
CA GLY A 191 -6.07 3.10 -4.04
C GLY A 191 -5.59 2.20 -5.18
N ALA A 192 -6.19 1.00 -5.24
CA ALA A 192 -5.84 -0.02 -6.20
C ALA A 192 -7.09 -0.77 -6.68
N ARG A 193 -7.01 -1.37 -7.87
CA ARG A 193 -8.02 -2.26 -8.45
C ARG A 193 -7.50 -3.69 -8.55
N ALA A 194 -8.39 -4.66 -8.65
CA ALA A 194 -7.99 -6.04 -8.91
C ALA A 194 -7.22 -6.14 -10.24
N ARG A 195 -6.17 -6.94 -10.26
CA ARG A 195 -5.45 -7.27 -11.49
C ARG A 195 -6.32 -8.16 -12.35
N PRO A 196 -6.66 -7.76 -13.58
CA PRO A 196 -7.43 -8.61 -14.49
C PRO A 196 -6.60 -9.79 -14.98
N TRP A 197 -7.28 -10.77 -15.57
CA TRP A 197 -6.60 -11.81 -16.33
C TRP A 197 -5.87 -11.18 -17.54
N PRO A 198 -4.63 -11.60 -17.84
CA PRO A 198 -3.80 -10.91 -18.84
C PRO A 198 -4.34 -10.97 -20.27
N ASN A 199 -5.03 -12.05 -20.63
CA ASN A 199 -5.66 -12.18 -21.94
C ASN A 199 -7.08 -11.62 -21.88
N GLU A 200 -7.33 -10.51 -22.59
CA GLU A 200 -8.62 -9.80 -22.57
C GLU A 200 -9.77 -10.67 -23.09
N ALA A 201 -9.55 -11.48 -24.12
CA ALA A 201 -10.58 -12.35 -24.67
C ALA A 201 -11.01 -13.43 -23.66
N GLU A 202 -10.06 -13.98 -22.91
CA GLU A 202 -10.33 -14.94 -21.84
C GLU A 202 -10.93 -14.27 -20.60
N ALA A 203 -10.53 -13.03 -20.29
CA ALA A 203 -11.05 -12.24 -19.16
C ALA A 203 -12.53 -11.88 -19.33
N THR A 204 -13.04 -11.83 -20.56
CA THR A 204 -14.43 -11.50 -20.88
C THR A 204 -15.36 -12.72 -20.93
N LEU A 205 -14.85 -13.94 -20.74
CA LEU A 205 -15.67 -15.13 -20.64
C LEU A 205 -16.67 -15.02 -19.49
N ASP A 206 -17.93 -15.36 -19.75
CA ASP A 206 -18.96 -15.46 -18.70
C ASP A 206 -18.56 -16.54 -17.68
N GLY A 207 -18.52 -16.19 -16.41
CA GLY A 207 -18.01 -17.04 -15.33
C GLY A 207 -16.57 -16.70 -14.90
N VAL A 208 -15.88 -15.73 -15.54
CA VAL A 208 -14.59 -15.21 -15.07
C VAL A 208 -14.80 -13.91 -14.29
N PHE A 209 -14.28 -13.86 -13.06
CA PHE A 209 -14.46 -12.75 -12.13
C PHE A 209 -13.15 -12.27 -11.55
N ALA A 210 -13.06 -10.96 -11.30
CA ALA A 210 -12.19 -10.36 -10.30
C ALA A 210 -13.02 -10.04 -9.04
N LEU A 211 -12.36 -9.70 -7.94
CA LEU A 211 -13.05 -9.30 -6.70
C LEU A 211 -12.30 -8.16 -6.00
N ARG A 212 -12.88 -6.97 -6.10
CA ARG A 212 -12.43 -5.76 -5.41
C ARG A 212 -13.57 -4.79 -5.13
N THR A 213 -14.55 -4.70 -6.04
CA THR A 213 -15.67 -3.76 -5.98
C THR A 213 -16.95 -4.43 -5.47
N MET A 214 -17.92 -3.59 -5.07
CA MET A 214 -19.24 -4.04 -4.63
C MET A 214 -19.97 -4.81 -5.74
N ASP A 215 -19.95 -4.29 -6.98
CA ASP A 215 -20.60 -4.92 -8.12
C ASP A 215 -20.02 -6.31 -8.44
N GLU A 216 -18.69 -6.43 -8.37
CA GLU A 216 -18.01 -7.71 -8.55
C GLU A 216 -18.42 -8.72 -7.48
N ALA A 217 -18.51 -8.28 -6.21
CA ALA A 217 -18.95 -9.13 -5.10
C ALA A 217 -20.41 -9.59 -5.25
N ILE A 218 -21.31 -8.71 -5.68
CA ILE A 218 -22.72 -9.03 -5.91
C ILE A 218 -22.85 -10.08 -7.01
N ARG A 219 -22.22 -9.84 -8.17
CA ARG A 219 -22.28 -10.78 -9.31
C ARG A 219 -21.67 -12.14 -8.96
N LEU A 220 -20.51 -12.14 -8.28
CA LEU A 220 -19.87 -13.37 -7.86
C LEU A 220 -20.73 -14.16 -6.85
N ARG A 221 -21.35 -13.45 -5.89
CA ARG A 221 -22.29 -14.07 -4.93
C ARG A 221 -23.46 -14.74 -5.63
N GLU A 222 -24.05 -14.12 -6.64
CA GLU A 222 -25.14 -14.69 -7.43
C GLU A 222 -24.72 -15.99 -8.11
N CYS A 223 -23.51 -16.01 -8.70
CA CYS A 223 -22.95 -17.23 -9.29
C CYS A 223 -22.70 -18.33 -8.25
N LEU A 224 -22.19 -18.00 -7.06
CA LEU A 224 -21.98 -18.99 -6.00
C LEU A 224 -23.31 -19.52 -5.43
N ALA A 225 -24.34 -18.67 -5.34
CA ALA A 225 -25.67 -19.07 -4.90
C ALA A 225 -26.34 -20.06 -5.87
N ALA A 226 -26.00 -20.01 -7.16
CA ALA A 226 -26.43 -20.99 -8.15
C ALA A 226 -25.76 -22.38 -8.01
N ARG A 227 -24.84 -22.54 -7.03
CA ARG A 227 -24.10 -23.78 -6.72
C ARG A 227 -23.37 -24.36 -7.94
N PRO A 228 -22.33 -23.67 -8.42
CA PRO A 228 -21.51 -24.18 -9.52
C PRO A 228 -20.88 -25.54 -9.15
N ARG A 229 -20.65 -26.41 -10.14
CA ARG A 229 -20.01 -27.70 -9.91
C ARG A 229 -18.63 -27.59 -9.29
N ARG A 230 -17.90 -26.52 -9.66
CA ARG A 230 -16.56 -26.21 -9.16
C ARG A 230 -16.23 -24.73 -9.40
N VAL A 231 -15.49 -24.17 -8.46
CA VAL A 231 -14.84 -22.85 -8.58
C VAL A 231 -13.34 -23.07 -8.72
N LEU A 232 -12.74 -22.39 -9.69
CA LEU A 232 -11.29 -22.23 -9.81
C LEU A 232 -10.88 -20.88 -9.23
N VAL A 233 -9.98 -20.86 -8.27
CA VAL A 233 -9.36 -19.64 -7.74
C VAL A 233 -7.91 -19.57 -8.22
N ILE A 234 -7.54 -18.48 -8.89
CA ILE A 234 -6.22 -18.25 -9.45
C ILE A 234 -5.45 -17.27 -8.57
N GLY A 235 -4.50 -17.78 -7.79
CA GLY A 235 -3.75 -17.08 -6.76
C GLY A 235 -4.28 -17.34 -5.35
N ALA A 236 -3.37 -17.67 -4.43
CA ALA A 236 -3.65 -17.98 -3.03
C ALA A 236 -3.19 -16.87 -2.07
N GLY A 237 -3.28 -15.61 -2.49
CA GLY A 237 -3.16 -14.44 -1.61
C GLY A 237 -4.38 -14.32 -0.68
N PHE A 238 -4.55 -13.15 -0.02
CA PHE A 238 -5.68 -12.93 0.89
C PHE A 238 -7.04 -13.19 0.24
N THR A 239 -7.32 -12.50 -0.87
CA THR A 239 -8.61 -12.62 -1.57
C THR A 239 -8.88 -14.05 -2.00
N GLY A 240 -7.91 -14.72 -2.63
CA GLY A 240 -8.10 -16.10 -3.10
C GLY A 240 -8.32 -17.07 -1.95
N SER A 241 -7.58 -16.98 -0.86
CA SER A 241 -7.74 -17.85 0.31
C SER A 241 -9.07 -17.62 1.04
N GLU A 242 -9.54 -16.35 1.14
CA GLU A 242 -10.83 -16.02 1.72
C GLU A 242 -12.01 -16.52 0.86
N VAL A 243 -11.91 -16.35 -0.45
CA VAL A 243 -12.90 -16.90 -1.39
C VAL A 243 -12.95 -18.43 -1.32
N ALA A 244 -11.80 -19.10 -1.27
CA ALA A 244 -11.75 -20.55 -1.10
C ALA A 244 -12.42 -21.00 0.21
N SER A 245 -12.21 -20.23 1.31
CA SER A 245 -12.88 -20.46 2.58
C SER A 245 -14.41 -20.36 2.45
N VAL A 246 -14.91 -19.29 1.79
CA VAL A 246 -16.34 -19.10 1.55
C VAL A 246 -16.92 -20.22 0.66
N CYS A 247 -16.22 -20.63 -0.40
CA CYS A 247 -16.67 -21.75 -1.22
C CYS A 247 -16.85 -23.03 -0.39
N ARG A 248 -15.92 -23.34 0.50
CA ARG A 248 -16.03 -24.53 1.38
C ARG A 248 -17.16 -24.38 2.41
N GLU A 249 -17.39 -23.18 2.91
CA GLU A 249 -18.52 -22.89 3.79
C GLU A 249 -19.88 -23.09 3.09
N LEU A 250 -19.96 -22.77 1.79
CA LEU A 250 -21.15 -22.95 0.96
C LEU A 250 -21.25 -24.36 0.37
N ASP A 251 -20.37 -25.31 0.75
CA ASP A 251 -20.26 -26.66 0.19
C ASP A 251 -19.99 -26.68 -1.34
N VAL A 252 -19.39 -25.63 -1.87
CA VAL A 252 -18.98 -25.57 -3.28
C VAL A 252 -17.56 -26.13 -3.42
N PRO A 253 -17.34 -27.13 -4.32
CA PRO A 253 -16.00 -27.61 -4.62
C PRO A 253 -15.10 -26.51 -5.17
N VAL A 254 -13.87 -26.40 -4.64
CA VAL A 254 -12.92 -25.34 -5.03
C VAL A 254 -11.54 -25.93 -5.28
N THR A 255 -10.94 -25.50 -6.41
CA THR A 255 -9.53 -25.71 -6.73
C THR A 255 -8.84 -24.36 -6.63
N VAL A 256 -7.73 -24.28 -5.89
CA VAL A 256 -6.88 -23.10 -5.79
C VAL A 256 -5.56 -23.40 -6.48
N VAL A 257 -5.17 -22.55 -7.44
CA VAL A 257 -3.89 -22.65 -8.15
C VAL A 257 -2.99 -21.51 -7.71
N GLU A 258 -1.82 -21.83 -7.18
CA GLU A 258 -0.84 -20.88 -6.66
C GLU A 258 0.52 -21.10 -7.33
N ARG A 259 1.09 -20.04 -7.87
CA ARG A 259 2.42 -20.05 -8.48
C ARG A 259 3.54 -20.30 -7.45
N GLY A 260 3.37 -19.77 -6.24
CA GLY A 260 4.33 -19.93 -5.16
C GLY A 260 4.25 -21.30 -4.48
N PRO A 261 5.18 -21.58 -3.57
CA PRO A 261 5.25 -22.87 -2.86
C PRO A 261 4.11 -23.05 -1.84
N ALA A 262 3.45 -21.96 -1.43
CA ALA A 262 2.35 -22.00 -0.46
C ALA A 262 1.46 -20.76 -0.58
N PRO A 263 0.22 -20.81 -0.03
CA PRO A 263 -0.63 -19.63 0.12
C PRO A 263 0.02 -18.56 1.00
N LEU A 264 -0.32 -17.29 0.75
CA LEU A 264 0.05 -16.15 1.60
C LEU A 264 1.56 -15.96 1.81
N VAL A 265 2.42 -16.52 0.97
CA VAL A 265 3.89 -16.39 1.11
C VAL A 265 4.32 -14.93 1.16
N GLY A 266 3.75 -14.07 0.33
CA GLY A 266 4.02 -12.63 0.32
C GLY A 266 3.61 -11.89 1.60
N ALA A 267 2.78 -12.50 2.46
CA ALA A 267 2.31 -11.90 3.71
C ALA A 267 2.86 -12.58 4.96
N LEU A 268 3.05 -13.89 4.92
CA LEU A 268 3.42 -14.72 6.08
C LEU A 268 4.84 -15.29 5.99
N GLY A 269 5.48 -15.22 4.81
CA GLY A 269 6.68 -16.00 4.51
C GLY A 269 6.39 -17.48 4.30
N GLY A 270 7.35 -18.22 3.73
CA GLY A 270 7.16 -19.60 3.31
C GLY A 270 6.86 -20.58 4.45
N VAL A 271 7.52 -20.43 5.61
CA VAL A 271 7.35 -21.33 6.76
C VAL A 271 5.91 -21.32 7.28
N ILE A 272 5.35 -20.14 7.51
CA ILE A 272 3.97 -20.00 8.01
C ILE A 272 2.95 -20.14 6.87
N GLY A 273 3.33 -19.82 5.64
CA GLY A 273 2.54 -20.12 4.45
C GLY A 273 2.25 -21.61 4.30
N ALA A 274 3.20 -22.50 4.65
CA ALA A 274 2.97 -23.95 4.66
C ALA A 274 1.85 -24.37 5.65
N VAL A 275 1.76 -23.71 6.81
CA VAL A 275 0.67 -23.94 7.77
C VAL A 275 -0.68 -23.52 7.19
N ALA A 276 -0.70 -22.41 6.44
CA ALA A 276 -1.91 -21.97 5.73
C ALA A 276 -2.30 -22.95 4.60
N ALA A 277 -1.32 -23.59 3.93
CA ALA A 277 -1.59 -24.64 2.94
C ALA A 277 -2.25 -25.87 3.58
N ASP A 278 -1.74 -26.31 4.72
CA ASP A 278 -2.31 -27.44 5.47
C ASP A 278 -3.70 -27.11 6.03
N LEU A 279 -3.96 -25.87 6.41
CA LEU A 279 -5.28 -25.41 6.79
C LEU A 279 -6.28 -25.53 5.64
N GLN A 280 -5.93 -25.07 4.43
CA GLN A 280 -6.78 -25.15 3.25
C GLN A 280 -7.08 -26.61 2.85
N ARG A 281 -6.04 -27.45 2.78
CA ARG A 281 -6.17 -28.87 2.44
C ARG A 281 -7.05 -29.64 3.43
N ALA A 282 -6.87 -29.37 4.73
CA ALA A 282 -7.68 -30.00 5.78
C ALA A 282 -9.18 -29.66 5.67
N HIS A 283 -9.53 -28.53 5.05
CA HIS A 283 -10.90 -28.12 4.80
C HIS A 283 -11.41 -28.53 3.40
N GLY A 284 -10.66 -29.39 2.70
CA GLY A 284 -11.10 -29.99 1.42
C GLY A 284 -10.93 -29.07 0.21
N VAL A 285 -9.98 -28.13 0.26
CA VAL A 285 -9.55 -27.35 -0.91
C VAL A 285 -8.59 -28.21 -1.74
N ASP A 286 -8.83 -28.33 -3.04
CA ASP A 286 -7.85 -28.86 -4.02
C ASP A 286 -6.80 -27.76 -4.27
N LEU A 287 -5.78 -27.70 -3.40
CA LEU A 287 -4.73 -26.69 -3.44
C LEU A 287 -3.52 -27.20 -4.24
N ARG A 288 -3.22 -26.54 -5.36
CA ARG A 288 -2.11 -26.81 -6.26
C ARG A 288 -1.12 -25.65 -6.20
N CYS A 289 0.01 -25.89 -5.55
CA CYS A 289 1.12 -24.95 -5.46
C CYS A 289 2.19 -25.24 -6.53
N GLU A 290 3.04 -24.24 -6.82
CA GLU A 290 4.11 -24.30 -7.83
C GLU A 290 3.57 -24.58 -9.26
N VAL A 291 2.32 -24.18 -9.50
CA VAL A 291 1.61 -24.35 -10.77
C VAL A 291 1.00 -23.00 -11.17
N THR A 292 1.01 -22.71 -12.47
CA THR A 292 0.35 -21.51 -13.02
C THR A 292 -0.80 -21.91 -13.95
N VAL A 293 -1.80 -21.04 -14.08
CA VAL A 293 -2.80 -21.12 -15.13
C VAL A 293 -2.21 -20.50 -16.40
N GLU A 294 -2.24 -21.23 -17.52
CA GLU A 294 -1.74 -20.77 -18.81
C GLU A 294 -2.83 -20.17 -19.69
N ALA A 295 -4.04 -20.75 -19.64
CA ALA A 295 -5.17 -20.32 -20.44
C ALA A 295 -6.49 -20.62 -19.73
N LEU A 296 -7.49 -19.78 -20.00
CA LEU A 296 -8.89 -20.00 -19.65
C LEU A 296 -9.66 -20.34 -20.92
N GLU A 297 -10.43 -21.43 -20.90
CA GLU A 297 -11.12 -21.96 -22.06
C GLU A 297 -12.63 -21.82 -21.88
N GLY A 298 -13.29 -21.29 -22.91
CA GLY A 298 -14.74 -21.13 -22.97
C GLY A 298 -15.40 -22.09 -23.96
N ASP A 299 -16.72 -22.26 -23.82
CA ASP A 299 -17.54 -22.94 -24.83
C ASP A 299 -17.92 -22.00 -26.00
N ALA A 300 -18.68 -22.52 -26.94
CA ALA A 300 -19.14 -21.78 -28.13
C ALA A 300 -20.07 -20.59 -27.77
N ASP A 301 -20.67 -20.59 -26.57
CA ASP A 301 -21.52 -19.52 -26.06
C ASP A 301 -20.72 -18.46 -25.27
N GLY A 302 -19.38 -18.58 -25.22
CA GLY A 302 -18.49 -17.66 -24.49
C GLY A 302 -18.52 -17.85 -22.98
N ARG A 303 -18.93 -19.01 -22.46
CA ARG A 303 -18.94 -19.34 -21.03
C ARG A 303 -17.67 -20.06 -20.65
N PHE A 304 -17.05 -19.69 -19.53
CA PHE A 304 -15.90 -20.39 -18.98
C PHE A 304 -16.20 -21.85 -18.66
N ARG A 305 -15.30 -22.77 -19.01
CA ARG A 305 -15.45 -24.24 -18.81
C ARG A 305 -14.25 -24.92 -18.20
N SER A 306 -13.06 -24.45 -18.52
CA SER A 306 -11.84 -25.08 -18.04
C SER A 306 -10.66 -24.12 -18.03
N ALA A 307 -9.62 -24.52 -17.30
CA ALA A 307 -8.32 -23.84 -17.32
C ALA A 307 -7.21 -24.86 -17.53
N ARG A 308 -6.29 -24.54 -18.44
CA ARG A 308 -5.08 -25.32 -18.67
C ARG A 308 -3.97 -24.84 -17.74
N LEU A 309 -3.30 -25.78 -17.08
CA LEU A 309 -2.23 -25.50 -16.13
C LEU A 309 -0.85 -25.79 -16.72
N SER A 310 0.19 -25.19 -16.13
CA SER A 310 1.59 -25.33 -16.56
C SER A 310 2.18 -26.73 -16.36
N ASP A 311 1.54 -27.58 -15.55
CA ASP A 311 1.89 -28.99 -15.38
C ASP A 311 1.25 -29.90 -16.44
N GLY A 312 0.56 -29.34 -17.42
CA GLY A 312 -0.15 -30.02 -18.49
C GLY A 312 -1.52 -30.55 -18.09
N THR A 313 -1.97 -30.37 -16.87
CA THR A 313 -3.31 -30.77 -16.43
C THR A 313 -4.37 -29.69 -16.76
N THR A 314 -5.64 -30.13 -16.79
CA THR A 314 -6.78 -29.23 -16.99
C THR A 314 -7.69 -29.29 -15.76
N VAL A 315 -8.21 -28.14 -15.35
CA VAL A 315 -9.21 -28.00 -14.29
C VAL A 315 -10.55 -27.62 -14.94
N GLU A 316 -11.53 -28.49 -14.90
CA GLU A 316 -12.90 -28.15 -15.27
C GLU A 316 -13.58 -27.39 -14.13
N ALA A 317 -14.17 -26.22 -14.44
CA ALA A 317 -14.90 -25.40 -13.48
C ALA A 317 -15.92 -24.51 -14.20
N ASP A 318 -16.97 -24.10 -13.49
CA ASP A 318 -18.01 -23.22 -14.03
C ASP A 318 -17.71 -21.75 -13.73
N VAL A 319 -16.85 -21.49 -12.75
CA VAL A 319 -16.47 -20.14 -12.29
C VAL A 319 -14.96 -20.08 -12.10
N ALA A 320 -14.31 -19.04 -12.63
CA ALA A 320 -12.92 -18.71 -12.38
C ALA A 320 -12.82 -17.36 -11.65
N ILE A 321 -12.03 -17.30 -10.59
CA ILE A 321 -11.80 -16.09 -9.80
C ILE A 321 -10.33 -15.72 -9.90
N VAL A 322 -10.07 -14.56 -10.51
CA VAL A 322 -8.74 -14.02 -10.73
C VAL A 322 -8.30 -13.24 -9.48
N ALA A 323 -7.45 -13.83 -8.65
CA ALA A 323 -6.94 -13.28 -7.40
C ALA A 323 -5.43 -12.99 -7.48
N LEU A 324 -4.99 -12.35 -8.57
CA LEU A 324 -3.59 -12.12 -8.93
C LEU A 324 -3.00 -10.84 -8.30
N GLY A 325 -3.56 -10.35 -7.21
CA GLY A 325 -3.16 -9.11 -6.54
C GLY A 325 -3.80 -7.88 -7.18
N ALA A 326 -3.23 -6.70 -6.89
CA ALA A 326 -3.81 -5.44 -7.29
C ALA A 326 -2.87 -4.61 -8.18
N ILE A 327 -3.47 -3.62 -8.87
CA ILE A 327 -2.77 -2.60 -9.66
C ILE A 327 -3.17 -1.24 -9.10
N ARG A 328 -2.19 -0.38 -8.81
CA ARG A 328 -2.41 0.98 -8.31
C ARG A 328 -3.08 1.84 -9.37
N ASN A 329 -4.05 2.65 -8.95
CA ASN A 329 -4.78 3.54 -9.85
C ASN A 329 -4.02 4.86 -10.02
N VAL A 330 -3.04 4.86 -10.91
CA VAL A 330 -2.09 5.97 -11.14
C VAL A 330 -2.09 6.50 -12.57
N GLU A 331 -2.83 5.91 -13.48
CA GLU A 331 -2.82 6.26 -14.90
C GLU A 331 -3.21 7.73 -15.14
N TRP A 332 -4.13 8.26 -14.34
CA TRP A 332 -4.56 9.66 -14.40
C TRP A 332 -3.46 10.65 -13.96
N LEU A 333 -2.35 10.16 -13.41
CA LEU A 333 -1.17 10.94 -13.02
C LEU A 333 -0.09 10.95 -14.10
N GLU A 334 -0.31 10.32 -15.25
CA GLU A 334 0.59 10.39 -16.37
C GLU A 334 0.81 11.84 -16.77
N ASP A 335 2.05 12.23 -17.04
CA ASP A 335 2.48 13.60 -17.35
C ASP A 335 2.26 14.66 -16.26
N SER A 336 1.79 14.28 -15.05
CA SER A 336 1.62 15.23 -13.94
C SER A 336 2.92 15.76 -13.35
N GLY A 337 4.05 15.10 -13.63
CA GLY A 337 5.34 15.39 -13.03
C GLY A 337 5.51 14.82 -11.60
N LEU A 338 4.58 13.99 -11.10
CA LEU A 338 4.72 13.27 -9.84
C LEU A 338 5.47 11.95 -10.03
N ALA A 339 6.17 11.49 -8.98
CA ALA A 339 6.82 10.17 -8.95
C ALA A 339 5.78 9.06 -8.77
N ALA A 340 4.96 8.86 -9.80
CA ALA A 340 3.89 7.88 -9.87
C ALA A 340 4.20 6.79 -10.90
N GLY A 341 3.83 5.54 -10.62
CA GLY A 341 4.04 4.41 -11.53
C GLY A 341 3.39 3.14 -11.00
N VAL A 342 3.75 2.00 -11.59
CA VAL A 342 3.16 0.68 -11.27
C VAL A 342 3.23 0.31 -9.79
N TRP A 343 4.16 0.89 -9.04
CA TRP A 343 4.34 0.69 -7.60
C TRP A 343 3.56 1.68 -6.74
N GLY A 344 2.84 2.61 -7.34
CA GLY A 344 2.10 3.67 -6.65
C GLY A 344 2.80 5.02 -6.74
N VAL A 345 2.35 5.97 -5.92
CA VAL A 345 2.88 7.32 -5.82
C VAL A 345 3.86 7.39 -4.66
N ALA A 346 5.11 7.74 -4.95
CA ALA A 346 6.11 7.89 -3.92
C ALA A 346 5.83 9.13 -3.05
N CYS A 347 5.92 8.96 -1.73
CA CYS A 347 5.74 10.05 -0.78
C CYS A 347 6.76 9.96 0.36
N ASP A 348 6.95 11.07 1.07
CA ASP A 348 7.77 11.11 2.27
C ASP A 348 7.03 10.53 3.49
N ALA A 349 7.70 10.51 4.64
CA ALA A 349 7.08 10.08 5.89
C ALA A 349 5.89 10.96 6.32
N GLY A 350 5.81 12.20 5.86
CA GLY A 350 4.67 13.11 6.09
C GLY A 350 3.54 12.93 5.09
N CYS A 351 3.57 11.89 4.26
CA CYS A 351 2.60 11.62 3.19
C CYS A 351 2.60 12.66 2.07
N ARG A 352 3.66 13.47 1.89
CA ARG A 352 3.77 14.41 0.78
C ARG A 352 4.33 13.71 -0.45
N ALA A 353 3.71 13.91 -1.60
CA ALA A 353 4.15 13.32 -2.85
C ALA A 353 5.55 13.82 -3.25
N PHE A 354 6.36 12.94 -3.83
CA PHE A 354 7.55 13.35 -4.56
C PHE A 354 7.19 13.71 -6.00
N ASP A 355 7.83 14.74 -6.51
CA ASP A 355 7.90 14.93 -7.95
C ASP A 355 8.87 13.91 -8.59
N ILE A 356 8.88 13.84 -9.91
CA ILE A 356 9.77 12.96 -10.66
C ILE A 356 11.27 13.31 -10.46
N ASN A 357 11.59 14.45 -9.85
CA ASN A 357 12.94 14.87 -9.50
C ASN A 357 13.35 14.42 -8.07
N GLY A 358 12.45 13.72 -7.37
CA GLY A 358 12.67 13.32 -5.99
C GLY A 358 12.51 14.45 -4.98
N LEU A 359 11.85 15.55 -5.37
CA LEU A 359 11.56 16.66 -4.45
C LEU A 359 10.16 16.49 -3.90
N VAL A 360 10.03 16.82 -2.62
CA VAL A 360 8.75 16.77 -1.93
C VAL A 360 7.90 17.95 -2.35
N THR A 361 6.66 17.69 -2.76
CA THR A 361 5.67 18.74 -3.02
C THR A 361 5.10 19.28 -1.69
N ASP A 362 4.71 20.55 -1.67
CA ASP A 362 4.07 21.12 -0.47
C ASP A 362 2.54 21.02 -0.48
N ASP A 363 1.97 20.77 -1.65
CA ASP A 363 0.53 20.87 -1.91
C ASP A 363 -0.13 19.54 -2.28
N VAL A 364 0.66 18.49 -2.56
CA VAL A 364 0.13 17.19 -2.96
C VAL A 364 0.52 16.13 -1.94
N PHE A 365 -0.50 15.44 -1.43
CA PHE A 365 -0.39 14.38 -0.42
C PHE A 365 -0.91 13.06 -0.96
N VAL A 366 -0.49 11.94 -0.35
CA VAL A 366 -0.83 10.60 -0.80
C VAL A 366 -1.21 9.74 0.40
N ALA A 367 -2.26 8.94 0.29
CA ALA A 367 -2.65 8.01 1.36
C ALA A 367 -3.31 6.73 0.82
N GLY A 368 -3.19 5.64 1.57
CA GLY A 368 -3.80 4.33 1.28
C GLY A 368 -3.00 3.50 0.29
N ASP A 369 -3.67 2.55 -0.38
CA ASP A 369 -3.01 1.52 -1.20
C ASP A 369 -2.23 2.08 -2.40
N VAL A 370 -2.49 3.31 -2.81
CA VAL A 370 -1.74 4.00 -3.86
C VAL A 370 -0.42 4.58 -3.39
N ALA A 371 -0.25 4.77 -2.06
CA ALA A 371 0.93 5.38 -1.48
C ALA A 371 2.11 4.40 -1.41
N ARG A 372 3.29 4.91 -1.71
CA ARG A 372 4.56 4.23 -1.52
C ARG A 372 5.46 5.11 -0.65
N PHE A 373 5.80 4.64 0.54
CA PHE A 373 6.40 5.46 1.59
C PHE A 373 7.55 4.75 2.31
N PRO A 374 8.54 5.49 2.86
CA PRO A 374 9.63 4.91 3.65
C PRO A 374 9.18 4.64 5.09
N HIS A 375 9.66 3.54 5.68
CA HIS A 375 9.39 3.24 7.08
C HIS A 375 10.69 2.89 7.85
N PRO A 376 10.95 3.51 9.02
CA PRO A 376 12.23 3.38 9.73
C PRO A 376 12.53 1.95 10.19
N VAL A 377 11.55 1.20 10.67
CA VAL A 377 11.72 -0.19 11.13
C VAL A 377 12.24 -1.09 10.00
N TYR A 378 11.91 -0.77 8.74
CA TYR A 378 12.29 -1.55 7.56
C TYR A 378 13.40 -0.90 6.75
N GLY A 379 14.34 -0.21 7.43
CA GLY A 379 15.52 0.39 6.81
C GLY A 379 15.21 1.49 5.79
N TYR A 380 14.10 2.20 5.99
CA TYR A 380 13.60 3.25 5.07
C TYR A 380 13.39 2.77 3.63
N GLN A 381 13.18 1.48 3.44
CA GLN A 381 12.73 0.98 2.14
C GLN A 381 11.33 1.53 1.85
N PHE A 382 11.11 1.89 0.58
CA PHE A 382 9.80 2.34 0.13
C PHE A 382 8.85 1.14 0.07
N MET A 383 7.82 1.17 0.89
CA MET A 383 6.79 0.14 0.96
C MET A 383 5.49 0.61 0.34
N ALA A 384 4.79 -0.29 -0.31
CA ALA A 384 3.41 -0.11 -0.77
C ALA A 384 2.55 -1.18 -0.10
N LEU A 385 1.70 -0.78 0.83
CA LEU A 385 0.94 -1.68 1.70
C LEU A 385 -0.56 -1.55 1.43
N GLU A 386 -1.18 -2.64 0.99
CA GLU A 386 -2.62 -2.72 0.74
C GLU A 386 -3.36 -3.15 2.03
N HIS A 387 -3.17 -2.39 3.12
CA HIS A 387 -3.72 -2.72 4.43
C HIS A 387 -4.73 -1.66 4.89
N TRP A 388 -5.87 -2.10 5.39
CA TRP A 388 -6.94 -1.25 5.91
C TRP A 388 -6.42 -0.27 6.99
N GLY A 389 -5.68 -0.77 7.97
CA GLY A 389 -5.11 0.05 9.04
C GLY A 389 -4.10 1.09 8.53
N ASN A 390 -3.29 0.73 7.53
CA ASN A 390 -2.37 1.65 6.88
C ASN A 390 -3.11 2.78 6.15
N ALA A 391 -4.19 2.46 5.42
CA ALA A 391 -5.00 3.45 4.72
C ALA A 391 -5.62 4.48 5.69
N VAL A 392 -6.11 4.03 6.85
CA VAL A 392 -6.65 4.90 7.89
C VAL A 392 -5.57 5.78 8.50
N ALA A 393 -4.45 5.20 8.93
CA ALA A 393 -3.37 5.93 9.58
C ALA A 393 -2.73 6.96 8.65
N GLN A 394 -2.47 6.61 7.38
CA GLN A 394 -1.95 7.56 6.40
C GLN A 394 -2.93 8.69 6.10
N ALA A 395 -4.22 8.39 5.99
CA ALA A 395 -5.24 9.40 5.77
C ALA A 395 -5.31 10.43 6.91
N GLU A 396 -5.16 10.00 8.16
CA GLU A 396 -5.09 10.88 9.33
C GLU A 396 -3.87 11.78 9.30
N ILE A 397 -2.70 11.19 9.05
CA ILE A 397 -1.43 11.93 8.95
C ILE A 397 -1.47 12.92 7.77
N ALA A 398 -1.91 12.48 6.59
CA ALA A 398 -2.01 13.35 5.43
C ALA A 398 -2.95 14.53 5.66
N ALA A 399 -4.14 14.29 6.21
CA ALA A 399 -5.12 15.32 6.52
C ALA A 399 -4.60 16.33 7.55
N HIS A 400 -3.97 15.86 8.65
CA HIS A 400 -3.32 16.72 9.62
C HIS A 400 -2.22 17.57 8.97
N ASN A 401 -1.35 16.94 8.18
CA ASN A 401 -0.23 17.61 7.53
C ASN A 401 -0.67 18.59 6.44
N MET A 402 -1.82 18.35 5.81
CA MET A 402 -2.45 19.30 4.89
C MET A 402 -2.89 20.59 5.59
N LEU A 403 -3.12 20.59 6.89
CA LEU A 403 -3.54 21.76 7.65
C LEU A 403 -2.41 22.37 8.51
N SER A 404 -1.26 21.70 8.57
CA SER A 404 -0.15 22.08 9.43
C SER A 404 0.95 22.80 8.65
N ASP A 405 1.60 23.75 9.31
CA ASP A 405 2.89 24.25 8.83
C ASP A 405 3.98 23.17 8.98
N GLN A 406 5.15 23.41 8.39
CA GLN A 406 6.22 22.43 8.33
C GLN A 406 6.72 21.96 9.70
N MET A 407 6.64 22.81 10.73
CA MET A 407 7.12 22.51 12.09
C MET A 407 6.16 21.61 12.87
N HIS A 408 4.89 21.54 12.46
CA HIS A 408 3.83 20.81 13.16
C HIS A 408 3.38 19.58 12.38
N ARG A 409 4.07 19.18 11.30
CA ARG A 409 3.77 17.97 10.53
C ARG A 409 4.20 16.72 11.27
N TRP A 410 3.38 15.69 11.19
CA TRP A 410 3.62 14.40 11.80
C TRP A 410 4.14 13.39 10.77
N PRO A 411 5.06 12.50 11.16
CA PRO A 411 5.45 11.38 10.32
C PRO A 411 4.47 10.22 10.46
N HIS A 412 4.28 9.47 9.37
CA HIS A 412 3.59 8.19 9.38
C HIS A 412 4.55 7.09 9.85
N LEU A 413 4.35 6.61 11.08
CA LEU A 413 5.18 5.60 11.73
C LEU A 413 4.38 4.38 12.18
N SER A 414 3.11 4.29 11.79
CA SER A 414 2.24 3.17 12.17
C SER A 414 2.77 1.87 11.56
N LEU A 415 2.93 0.86 12.41
CA LEU A 415 3.29 -0.47 11.93
C LEU A 415 2.16 -1.06 11.09
N PRO A 416 2.49 -1.75 9.99
CA PRO A 416 1.51 -2.47 9.21
C PRO A 416 0.78 -3.52 10.05
N ILE A 417 -0.54 -3.53 10.00
CA ILE A 417 -1.38 -4.57 10.63
C ILE A 417 -2.31 -5.10 9.55
N PHE A 418 -2.37 -6.42 9.41
CA PHE A 418 -3.40 -7.06 8.62
C PHE A 418 -4.11 -8.15 9.40
N TRP A 419 -5.28 -8.53 8.90
CA TRP A 419 -6.02 -9.68 9.40
C TRP A 419 -6.71 -10.41 8.26
N SER A 420 -6.91 -11.70 8.43
CA SER A 420 -7.71 -12.53 7.56
C SER A 420 -8.45 -13.57 8.41
N ASN A 421 -9.68 -13.89 8.03
CA ASN A 421 -10.42 -15.01 8.62
C ASN A 421 -10.65 -16.04 7.53
N GLN A 422 -10.13 -17.22 7.74
CA GLN A 422 -10.15 -18.32 6.77
C GLN A 422 -10.44 -19.62 7.50
N PHE A 423 -11.44 -20.36 7.04
CA PHE A 423 -11.81 -21.66 7.60
C PHE A 423 -12.01 -21.63 9.12
N GLY A 424 -12.61 -20.56 9.63
CA GLY A 424 -12.82 -20.37 11.07
C GLY A 424 -11.58 -19.93 11.86
N THR A 425 -10.41 -19.81 11.25
CA THR A 425 -9.16 -19.39 11.89
C THR A 425 -8.92 -17.90 11.68
N ASN A 426 -8.63 -17.17 12.76
CA ASN A 426 -8.21 -15.76 12.70
C ASN A 426 -6.70 -15.67 12.57
N ILE A 427 -6.26 -15.21 11.40
CA ILE A 427 -4.86 -14.90 11.13
C ILE A 427 -4.68 -13.39 11.25
N LYS A 428 -3.79 -12.95 12.13
CA LYS A 428 -3.47 -11.53 12.28
C LYS A 428 -1.96 -11.34 12.30
N SER A 429 -1.51 -10.21 11.79
CA SER A 429 -0.10 -9.84 11.78
C SER A 429 0.10 -8.40 12.19
N VAL A 430 1.21 -8.12 12.83
CA VAL A 430 1.79 -6.81 13.01
C VAL A 430 3.21 -6.81 12.45
N GLY A 431 3.58 -5.75 11.75
CA GLY A 431 4.86 -5.67 11.06
C GLY A 431 4.85 -6.33 9.67
N VAL A 432 6.02 -6.53 9.09
CA VAL A 432 6.23 -7.11 7.75
C VAL A 432 7.02 -8.41 7.87
N PRO A 433 6.34 -9.58 7.90
CA PRO A 433 6.99 -10.88 8.06
C PRO A 433 8.05 -11.19 6.99
N THR A 434 7.83 -10.75 5.76
CA THR A 434 8.74 -11.00 4.64
C THR A 434 10.02 -10.14 4.65
N PHE A 435 10.10 -9.15 5.55
CA PHE A 435 11.36 -8.43 5.82
C PHE A 435 12.35 -9.24 6.68
N ALA A 436 11.88 -10.29 7.34
CA ALA A 436 12.66 -11.07 8.29
C ALA A 436 13.69 -12.01 7.62
N ASP A 437 14.77 -12.29 8.33
CA ASP A 437 15.75 -13.33 8.02
C ASP A 437 15.63 -14.56 8.93
N GLU A 438 14.80 -14.46 9.99
CA GLU A 438 14.56 -15.53 10.96
C GLU A 438 13.10 -15.52 11.44
N VAL A 439 12.57 -16.70 11.78
CA VAL A 439 11.26 -16.86 12.42
C VAL A 439 11.33 -17.88 13.56
N ALA A 440 10.57 -17.64 14.62
CA ALA A 440 10.42 -18.55 15.75
C ALA A 440 8.97 -18.65 16.19
N ILE A 441 8.50 -19.86 16.53
CA ILE A 441 7.25 -20.08 17.21
C ILE A 441 7.49 -19.85 18.71
N VAL A 442 6.79 -18.88 19.31
CA VAL A 442 7.07 -18.44 20.68
C VAL A 442 5.93 -18.76 21.65
N HIS A 443 4.71 -18.94 21.14
CA HIS A 443 3.55 -19.34 21.93
C HIS A 443 2.74 -20.40 21.20
N GLY A 444 2.11 -21.29 21.96
CA GLY A 444 1.16 -22.28 21.45
C GLY A 444 1.80 -23.40 20.64
N SER A 445 1.04 -23.96 19.69
CA SER A 445 1.43 -25.11 18.89
C SER A 445 0.95 -24.97 17.45
N VAL A 446 1.87 -25.16 16.49
CA VAL A 446 1.54 -25.22 15.05
C VAL A 446 0.61 -26.40 14.75
N ALA A 447 0.81 -27.56 15.41
CA ALA A 447 -0.04 -28.74 15.23
C ALA A 447 -1.50 -28.49 15.65
N GLU A 448 -1.71 -27.64 16.66
CA GLU A 448 -3.04 -27.22 17.10
C GLU A 448 -3.58 -26.03 16.29
N ARG A 449 -2.78 -25.48 15.37
CA ARG A 449 -3.09 -24.27 14.59
C ARG A 449 -3.47 -23.08 15.48
N ARG A 450 -2.88 -23.03 16.68
CA ARG A 450 -3.08 -21.97 17.65
C ARG A 450 -1.73 -21.55 18.22
N PHE A 451 -1.11 -20.53 17.61
CA PHE A 451 0.28 -20.17 17.92
C PHE A 451 0.58 -18.70 17.58
N VAL A 452 1.76 -18.25 18.02
CA VAL A 452 2.38 -16.99 17.62
C VAL A 452 3.74 -17.28 17.01
N ALA A 453 3.92 -16.82 15.77
CA ALA A 453 5.21 -16.76 15.08
C ALA A 453 5.78 -15.35 15.18
N VAL A 454 7.00 -15.20 15.64
CA VAL A 454 7.72 -13.92 15.72
C VAL A 454 8.87 -13.95 14.74
N TYR A 455 9.06 -12.84 14.06
CA TYR A 455 10.02 -12.69 12.98
C TYR A 455 11.10 -11.70 13.37
N GLY A 456 12.33 -12.01 13.01
CA GLY A 456 13.51 -11.20 13.26
C GLY A 456 14.21 -10.79 11.98
N ASN A 457 14.88 -9.65 12.04
CA ASN A 457 15.85 -9.24 11.03
C ASN A 457 17.07 -8.66 11.73
N ARG A 458 18.24 -9.19 11.43
CA ARG A 458 19.51 -8.76 12.04
C ARG A 458 19.45 -8.70 13.57
N GLY A 459 18.85 -9.72 14.19
CA GLY A 459 18.74 -9.85 15.64
C GLY A 459 17.73 -8.91 16.32
N ARG A 460 16.79 -8.34 15.57
CA ARG A 460 15.69 -7.48 16.10
C ARG A 460 14.34 -7.99 15.68
N VAL A 461 13.35 -7.89 16.55
CA VAL A 461 11.96 -8.23 16.22
C VAL A 461 11.41 -7.24 15.19
N THR A 462 10.85 -7.76 14.09
CA THR A 462 10.32 -6.93 12.98
C THR A 462 8.87 -7.23 12.62
N ALA A 463 8.37 -8.41 12.99
CA ALA A 463 6.96 -8.75 12.80
C ALA A 463 6.51 -9.86 13.76
N ALA A 464 5.20 -10.01 13.90
CA ALA A 464 4.58 -11.15 14.53
C ALA A 464 3.30 -11.55 13.79
N VAL A 465 3.06 -12.87 13.70
CA VAL A 465 1.85 -13.44 13.10
C VAL A 465 1.18 -14.34 14.15
N THR A 466 -0.13 -14.22 14.27
CA THR A 466 -0.91 -15.03 15.20
C THR A 466 -1.96 -15.84 14.47
N PHE A 467 -2.12 -17.09 14.87
CA PHE A 467 -3.23 -17.97 14.54
C PHE A 467 -4.07 -18.16 15.80
N ASP A 468 -5.26 -17.57 15.83
CA ASP A 468 -6.20 -17.57 17.00
C ASP A 468 -5.57 -17.12 18.34
N GLN A 469 -4.52 -16.29 18.28
CA GLN A 469 -3.78 -15.76 19.43
C GLN A 469 -3.65 -14.23 19.38
N ALA A 470 -4.68 -13.55 18.89
CA ALA A 470 -4.65 -12.09 18.65
C ALA A 470 -4.32 -11.25 19.90
N MET A 471 -4.50 -11.81 21.11
CA MET A 471 -4.17 -11.14 22.37
C MET A 471 -2.69 -10.76 22.49
N TRP A 472 -1.81 -11.41 21.74
CA TRP A 472 -0.37 -11.15 21.77
C TRP A 472 0.07 -10.03 20.82
N LEU A 473 -0.79 -9.57 19.92
CA LEU A 473 -0.38 -8.59 18.88
C LEU A 473 0.13 -7.27 19.46
N GLU A 474 -0.56 -6.71 20.45
CA GLU A 474 -0.15 -5.45 21.09
C GLU A 474 1.22 -5.58 21.77
N HIS A 475 1.46 -6.71 22.44
CA HIS A 475 2.77 -6.99 23.04
C HIS A 475 3.89 -6.99 22.00
N TYR A 476 3.70 -7.68 20.87
CA TYR A 476 4.71 -7.74 19.82
C TYR A 476 4.82 -6.44 19.03
N GLN A 477 3.73 -5.71 18.84
CA GLN A 477 3.78 -4.36 18.31
C GLN A 477 4.75 -3.49 19.12
N HIS A 478 4.62 -3.52 20.44
CA HIS A 478 5.48 -2.77 21.34
C HIS A 478 6.95 -3.19 21.26
N LEU A 479 7.22 -4.49 21.16
CA LEU A 479 8.58 -5.01 20.97
C LEU A 479 9.21 -4.54 19.64
N ILE A 480 8.42 -4.48 18.56
CA ILE A 480 8.88 -3.97 17.26
C ILE A 480 9.21 -2.47 17.37
N GLU A 481 8.32 -1.68 17.97
CA GLU A 481 8.50 -0.24 18.17
C GLU A 481 9.76 0.07 19.00
N GLN A 482 10.08 -0.80 19.98
CA GLN A 482 11.27 -0.69 20.81
C GLN A 482 12.52 -1.30 20.17
N ALA A 483 12.43 -1.82 18.95
CA ALA A 483 13.51 -2.54 18.29
C ALA A 483 14.13 -3.65 19.19
N ALA A 484 13.27 -4.38 19.92
CA ALA A 484 13.65 -5.40 20.88
C ALA A 484 14.51 -6.50 20.24
N PRO A 485 15.41 -7.15 21.02
CA PRO A 485 16.22 -8.24 20.53
C PRO A 485 15.39 -9.44 20.04
N PHE A 486 15.84 -10.07 18.95
CA PHE A 486 15.31 -11.35 18.48
C PHE A 486 16.33 -12.47 18.75
N PRO A 487 15.92 -13.66 19.16
CA PRO A 487 14.56 -14.03 19.56
C PRO A 487 14.15 -13.34 20.88
N PRO A 488 12.84 -13.17 21.12
CA PRO A 488 12.36 -12.57 22.38
C PRO A 488 12.88 -13.29 23.62
N ALA A 489 13.03 -12.59 24.73
CA ALA A 489 13.49 -13.17 25.97
C ALA A 489 12.62 -14.35 26.40
N SER A 490 13.23 -15.36 27.05
CA SER A 490 12.56 -16.64 27.39
C SER A 490 11.32 -16.50 28.28
N HIS A 491 11.25 -15.43 29.10
CA HIS A 491 10.08 -15.14 29.93
C HIS A 491 8.87 -14.61 29.16
N ALA A 492 9.06 -14.21 27.90
CA ALA A 492 7.98 -13.75 27.01
C ALA A 492 7.40 -14.88 26.15
N ALA A 493 7.91 -16.12 26.25
CA ALA A 493 7.52 -17.25 25.44
C ALA A 493 7.02 -18.41 26.30
N ASP A 494 5.83 -18.95 25.98
CA ASP A 494 5.28 -20.15 26.64
C ASP A 494 6.03 -21.41 26.23
N ARG A 495 6.41 -21.47 24.95
CA ARG A 495 7.13 -22.59 24.34
C ARG A 495 8.09 -22.06 23.27
N ARG A 496 9.31 -22.57 23.28
CA ARG A 496 10.32 -22.18 22.31
C ARG A 496 10.59 -23.33 21.35
N GLU A 497 10.27 -23.11 20.09
CA GLU A 497 10.76 -23.95 19.01
C GLU A 497 12.08 -23.37 18.47
N PRO A 498 12.89 -24.18 17.74
CA PRO A 498 14.11 -23.68 17.12
C PRO A 498 13.84 -22.49 16.21
N VAL A 499 14.78 -21.54 16.17
CA VAL A 499 14.75 -20.43 15.21
C VAL A 499 14.98 -21.00 13.81
N ILE A 500 14.13 -20.60 12.88
CA ILE A 500 14.17 -21.04 11.49
C ILE A 500 14.64 -19.84 10.64
N PRO A 501 15.78 -19.96 9.89
CA PRO A 501 16.18 -18.96 8.93
C PRO A 501 15.17 -18.88 7.77
N VAL A 502 14.85 -17.69 7.32
CA VAL A 502 13.95 -17.44 6.20
C VAL A 502 14.57 -16.41 5.25
N PRO A 503 14.25 -16.46 3.94
CA PRO A 503 14.67 -15.41 3.02
C PRO A 503 14.07 -14.06 3.44
N ALA A 504 14.91 -13.02 3.55
CA ALA A 504 14.48 -11.65 3.80
C ALA A 504 13.97 -11.05 2.49
N GLU A 505 12.72 -11.32 2.14
CA GLU A 505 12.05 -10.77 0.96
C GLU A 505 11.04 -9.72 1.41
N MET A 506 11.19 -8.51 0.90
CA MET A 506 10.14 -7.50 1.06
C MET A 506 9.00 -7.78 0.07
N PRO A 507 7.73 -7.71 0.50
CA PRO A 507 6.64 -7.60 -0.46
C PRO A 507 6.90 -6.34 -1.28
N ASP A 508 6.82 -6.38 -2.57
CA ASP A 508 7.17 -5.28 -3.47
C ASP A 508 8.68 -4.94 -3.52
N ARG A 509 9.55 -5.90 -3.22
CA ARG A 509 10.95 -5.70 -3.56
C ARG A 509 11.00 -5.42 -5.06
N ILE A 510 11.20 -4.15 -5.40
CA ILE A 510 11.70 -3.82 -6.71
C ILE A 510 13.01 -4.60 -6.79
N GLU A 511 13.07 -5.66 -7.59
CA GLU A 511 14.37 -6.03 -8.13
C GLU A 511 14.96 -4.71 -8.55
N ALA A 512 16.13 -4.38 -8.02
CA ALA A 512 16.81 -3.15 -8.34
C ALA A 512 17.14 -3.18 -9.84
N THR A 513 16.16 -3.02 -10.67
CA THR A 513 16.32 -2.39 -11.95
C THR A 513 16.87 -1.05 -11.54
N GLN A 514 18.16 -0.85 -11.78
CA GLN A 514 18.84 0.40 -11.53
C GLN A 514 18.10 1.47 -12.34
N VAL A 515 17.07 2.03 -11.73
CA VAL A 515 16.39 3.18 -12.28
C VAL A 515 17.09 4.37 -11.67
N THR A 516 17.96 4.96 -12.44
CA THR A 516 18.60 6.22 -12.09
C THR A 516 17.58 7.32 -12.37
N VAL A 517 17.14 8.01 -11.35
CA VAL A 517 16.38 9.25 -11.50
C VAL A 517 17.39 10.34 -11.84
N VAL A 518 17.41 10.79 -13.09
CA VAL A 518 18.25 11.91 -13.52
C VAL A 518 17.45 13.19 -13.38
N VAL A 519 17.84 14.04 -12.44
CA VAL A 519 17.23 15.35 -12.20
C VAL A 519 17.98 16.40 -13.00
N THR A 520 17.28 17.15 -13.85
CA THR A 520 17.84 18.30 -14.58
C THR A 520 17.03 19.57 -14.31
N GLY A 521 17.69 20.67 -13.92
CA GLY A 521 17.10 21.99 -13.69
C GLY A 521 17.27 22.50 -12.24
N HIS A 522 17.63 23.78 -12.07
CA HIS A 522 17.81 24.41 -10.76
C HIS A 522 16.56 25.12 -10.25
N ASP A 523 15.77 25.64 -11.18
CA ASP A 523 14.52 26.31 -10.81
C ASP A 523 13.42 25.25 -10.63
N PRO A 524 12.63 25.28 -9.53
CA PRO A 524 11.48 24.40 -9.35
C PRO A 524 10.52 24.37 -10.55
N ALA A 525 10.41 25.47 -11.29
CA ALA A 525 9.58 25.58 -12.50
C ALA A 525 10.22 24.94 -13.76
N GLU A 526 11.52 24.66 -13.74
CA GLU A 526 12.28 24.11 -14.86
C GLU A 526 12.74 22.67 -14.65
N ARG A 527 12.46 22.10 -13.48
CA ARG A 527 12.92 20.76 -13.13
C ARG A 527 12.19 19.69 -13.92
N ARG A 528 12.97 18.83 -14.57
CA ARG A 528 12.49 17.64 -15.26
C ARG A 528 13.28 16.46 -14.74
N ALA A 529 12.59 15.36 -14.40
CA ALA A 529 13.25 14.10 -14.18
C ALA A 529 12.93 13.13 -15.32
N SER A 530 13.92 12.36 -15.63
CA SER A 530 13.81 11.23 -16.53
C SER A 530 14.19 9.97 -15.73
N LEU A 531 13.36 8.95 -15.81
CA LEU A 531 13.73 7.61 -15.39
C LEU A 531 14.62 7.02 -16.47
N VAL A 532 15.92 6.91 -16.18
CA VAL A 532 16.85 6.22 -17.08
C VAL A 532 17.00 4.78 -16.55
N ARG A 533 16.53 3.82 -17.34
CA ARG A 533 16.88 2.42 -17.12
C ARG A 533 18.36 2.26 -17.44
N GLY A 534 19.16 1.83 -16.47
CA GLY A 534 20.50 1.35 -16.75
C GLY A 534 20.36 0.10 -17.63
N ASP A 535 20.84 0.17 -18.85
CA ASP A 535 21.05 -1.03 -19.68
C ASP A 535 22.03 -1.95 -18.93
N ARG A 536 21.65 -3.24 -18.83
CA ARG A 536 22.56 -4.30 -18.36
C ARG A 536 23.64 -4.56 -19.39
#